data_52cc81adf99e07b58f26ee3596699040
#
_entry.id   52cc81adf99e07b58f26ee3596699040
#
_cell.length_a   1.000
_cell.length_b   1.000
_cell.length_c   1.000
_cell.angle_alpha   90.00
_cell.angle_beta   90.00
_cell.angle_gamma   90.00
#
_symmetry.space_group_name_H-M   'P 1'
#
loop_
_entity.id
_entity.type
_entity.pdbx_description
1 polymer ?
#
loop_
_entity_poly.entity_id
_entity_poly.type
_entity_poly.pdbx_seq_one_letter_code
_entity_poly.pdbx_strand_id
1 'polypeptide(L)'
;MNLNDCLNFNDFRKLAKKKLPAPIFHYIDGGSDDERTLNRNTEAFDDCDLVPKILANVGKPDLSTTVFGRKISMPIFLSPAAMQRLYHPEGDKASARAAEKFNTFYSMSTMSNNSIEQIANLSSGPKLFQLYIHKDQSITDDLIDRCKRANFDGLCLTVDTIVAGNRERDHRTGFTTPPKLTLKSLFSFAIKPKWVFDYLTNEKFELSNVKNKTDKGTNITKSVIEYINEQYDPGMNWSDAEYVVKRWDKPFAIKGVMSVEDAKRAVDIGCTAIMISNHGGRQLDGSRSPFDQIKLISDAVSYTHLTLPTNV
;
A
#
# COMPACT_ATOMS: atom_id res chain seq x y z
N MET A 1 -26.74 -0.13 7.86
CA MET A 1 -25.61 0.77 7.58
C MET A 1 -25.31 0.69 6.09
N ASN A 2 -25.32 1.81 5.42
CA ASN A 2 -24.94 2.03 4.02
C ASN A 2 -23.83 3.09 3.97
N LEU A 3 -23.37 3.50 2.78
CA LEU A 3 -22.26 4.46 2.65
C LEU A 3 -22.59 5.83 3.26
N ASN A 4 -23.85 6.28 3.17
CA ASN A 4 -24.25 7.57 3.70
C ASN A 4 -24.32 7.61 5.23
N ASP A 5 -24.33 6.44 5.88
CA ASP A 5 -24.34 6.30 7.34
C ASP A 5 -22.90 6.32 7.91
N CYS A 6 -21.87 6.28 7.07
CA CYS A 6 -20.47 6.22 7.50
C CYS A 6 -19.95 7.64 7.75
N LEU A 7 -19.63 7.97 9.00
CA LEU A 7 -19.13 9.27 9.43
C LEU A 7 -17.62 9.26 9.70
N ASN A 8 -17.04 8.09 9.90
CA ASN A 8 -15.63 7.91 10.24
C ASN A 8 -15.10 6.59 9.70
N PHE A 9 -13.81 6.37 9.85
CA PHE A 9 -13.14 5.19 9.35
C PHE A 9 -13.69 3.88 9.95
N ASN A 10 -14.01 3.86 11.24
CA ASN A 10 -14.56 2.67 11.89
C ASN A 10 -15.92 2.26 11.31
N ASP A 11 -16.72 3.22 10.84
CA ASP A 11 -17.99 2.90 10.20
C ASP A 11 -17.76 2.27 8.82
N PHE A 12 -16.80 2.76 8.03
CA PHE A 12 -16.38 2.10 6.78
C PHE A 12 -15.85 0.70 7.04
N ARG A 13 -15.03 0.49 8.08
CA ARG A 13 -14.52 -0.83 8.48
C ARG A 13 -15.66 -1.80 8.85
N LYS A 14 -16.66 -1.34 9.63
CA LYS A 14 -17.86 -2.13 9.94
C LYS A 14 -18.67 -2.47 8.69
N LEU A 15 -18.82 -1.51 7.78
CA LEU A 15 -19.53 -1.72 6.52
C LEU A 15 -18.78 -2.72 5.61
N ALA A 16 -17.45 -2.62 5.51
CA ALA A 16 -16.62 -3.58 4.80
C ALA A 16 -16.78 -4.99 5.37
N LYS A 17 -16.71 -5.17 6.69
CA LYS A 17 -16.96 -6.45 7.38
C LYS A 17 -18.34 -7.04 7.05
N LYS A 18 -19.36 -6.18 6.92
CA LYS A 18 -20.71 -6.60 6.53
C LYS A 18 -20.79 -7.03 5.07
N LYS A 19 -20.03 -6.42 4.17
CA LYS A 19 -20.11 -6.67 2.72
C LYS A 19 -19.18 -7.77 2.22
N LEU A 20 -18.01 -7.92 2.81
CA LEU A 20 -16.99 -8.86 2.35
C LEU A 20 -17.15 -10.25 2.97
N PRO A 21 -16.76 -11.33 2.24
CA PRO A 21 -16.55 -12.64 2.85
C PRO A 21 -15.49 -12.58 3.95
N ALA A 22 -15.63 -13.40 4.99
CA ALA A 22 -14.72 -13.36 6.14
C ALA A 22 -13.24 -13.54 5.77
N PRO A 23 -12.83 -14.46 4.88
CA PRO A 23 -11.42 -14.57 4.48
C PRO A 23 -10.88 -13.29 3.87
N ILE A 24 -11.65 -12.66 3.00
CA ILE A 24 -11.26 -11.40 2.33
C ILE A 24 -11.18 -10.26 3.34
N PHE A 25 -12.18 -10.16 4.22
CA PHE A 25 -12.15 -9.13 5.27
C PHE A 25 -10.96 -9.30 6.20
N HIS A 26 -10.71 -10.51 6.71
CA HIS A 26 -9.60 -10.76 7.62
C HIS A 26 -8.25 -10.56 6.96
N TYR A 27 -8.11 -10.85 5.67
CA TYR A 27 -6.89 -10.59 4.92
C TYR A 27 -6.53 -9.10 4.89
N ILE A 28 -7.48 -8.18 4.67
CA ILE A 28 -7.19 -6.74 4.62
C ILE A 28 -7.13 -6.08 5.99
N ASP A 29 -7.87 -6.61 6.97
CA ASP A 29 -8.05 -6.03 8.30
C ASP A 29 -7.05 -6.54 9.33
N GLY A 30 -6.41 -7.69 9.08
CA GLY A 30 -5.54 -8.35 10.03
C GLY A 30 -4.08 -7.88 9.98
N GLY A 31 -3.43 -7.93 11.15
CA GLY A 31 -2.00 -7.77 11.33
C GLY A 31 -1.27 -9.11 11.47
N SER A 32 0.00 -9.06 11.85
CA SER A 32 0.82 -10.23 12.16
C SER A 32 0.73 -10.60 13.63
N ASP A 33 0.88 -11.88 13.92
CA ASP A 33 0.94 -12.49 15.24
C ASP A 33 -0.18 -12.00 16.18
N ASP A 34 0.16 -11.38 17.31
CA ASP A 34 -0.78 -10.85 18.32
C ASP A 34 -1.41 -9.50 17.91
N GLU A 35 -1.04 -8.93 16.76
CA GLU A 35 -1.54 -7.64 16.25
C GLU A 35 -1.23 -6.43 17.16
N ARG A 36 -0.19 -6.51 17.97
CA ARG A 36 0.26 -5.41 18.84
C ARG A 36 0.65 -4.19 18.03
N THR A 37 1.46 -4.39 16.99
CA THR A 37 1.89 -3.31 16.09
C THR A 37 0.72 -2.72 15.33
N LEU A 38 -0.22 -3.54 14.85
CA LEU A 38 -1.44 -3.06 14.20
C LEU A 38 -2.23 -2.12 15.12
N ASN A 39 -2.43 -2.51 16.38
CA ASN A 39 -3.15 -1.71 17.36
C ASN A 39 -2.36 -0.45 17.73
N ARG A 40 -1.06 -0.57 17.97
CA ARG A 40 -0.18 0.56 18.29
C ARG A 40 -0.15 1.63 17.19
N ASN A 41 -0.31 1.24 15.93
CA ASN A 41 -0.39 2.20 14.82
C ASN A 41 -1.55 3.20 14.96
N THR A 42 -2.62 2.83 15.66
CA THR A 42 -3.74 3.72 15.97
C THR A 42 -3.57 4.38 17.34
N GLU A 43 -3.22 3.61 18.37
CA GLU A 43 -3.05 4.09 19.74
C GLU A 43 -1.98 5.18 19.88
N ALA A 44 -0.94 5.14 19.05
CA ALA A 44 0.12 6.16 19.07
C ALA A 44 -0.37 7.58 18.82
N PHE A 45 -1.50 7.74 18.11
CA PHE A 45 -2.12 9.05 17.92
C PHE A 45 -2.86 9.53 19.17
N ASP A 46 -3.34 8.61 20.00
CA ASP A 46 -4.05 8.95 21.25
C ASP A 46 -3.06 9.49 22.31
N ASP A 47 -1.77 9.21 22.16
CA ASP A 47 -0.71 9.74 23.02
C ASP A 47 -0.29 11.19 22.65
N CYS A 48 -0.94 11.80 21.65
CA CYS A 48 -0.61 13.13 21.14
C CYS A 48 -1.74 14.11 21.39
N ASP A 49 -1.54 15.06 22.29
CA ASP A 49 -2.49 16.13 22.55
C ASP A 49 -2.33 17.30 21.58
N LEU A 50 -3.45 17.86 21.15
CA LEU A 50 -3.48 19.07 20.36
C LEU A 50 -3.76 20.28 21.24
N VAL A 51 -2.85 21.27 21.22
CA VAL A 51 -3.05 22.56 21.90
C VAL A 51 -3.57 23.59 20.90
N PRO A 52 -4.85 23.93 20.91
CA PRO A 52 -5.42 24.85 19.93
C PRO A 52 -4.98 26.28 20.18
N LYS A 53 -4.72 27.02 19.10
CA LYS A 53 -4.55 28.48 19.16
C LYS A 53 -5.87 29.17 18.88
N ILE A 54 -6.30 30.05 19.78
CA ILE A 54 -7.54 30.85 19.60
C ILE A 54 -7.22 32.13 18.84
N LEU A 55 -8.25 32.74 18.23
CA LEU A 55 -8.17 34.02 17.51
C LEU A 55 -7.13 34.07 16.39
N ALA A 56 -6.84 32.94 15.76
CA ALA A 56 -5.79 32.81 14.75
C ALA A 56 -6.23 33.23 13.33
N ASN A 57 -7.40 33.82 13.16
CA ASN A 57 -7.93 34.31 11.88
C ASN A 57 -7.91 33.26 10.74
N VAL A 58 -8.39 32.05 11.03
CA VAL A 58 -8.38 30.90 10.11
C VAL A 58 -9.62 30.86 9.17
N GLY A 59 -9.92 31.96 8.51
CA GLY A 59 -11.14 32.04 7.65
C GLY A 59 -11.15 31.08 6.46
N LYS A 60 -10.00 30.80 5.85
CA LYS A 60 -9.85 29.83 4.76
C LYS A 60 -8.50 29.13 4.91
N PRO A 61 -8.41 27.98 5.57
CA PRO A 61 -7.15 27.25 5.69
C PRO A 61 -6.71 26.71 4.33
N ASP A 62 -5.44 26.91 3.97
CA ASP A 62 -4.80 26.27 2.83
C ASP A 62 -4.08 25.02 3.31
N LEU A 63 -4.58 23.85 2.90
CA LEU A 63 -3.99 22.54 3.19
C LEU A 63 -3.04 22.05 2.10
N SER A 64 -2.84 22.86 1.02
CA SER A 64 -2.02 22.43 -0.10
C SER A 64 -0.55 22.31 0.30
N THR A 65 0.11 21.33 -0.31
CA THR A 65 1.56 21.10 -0.17
C THR A 65 2.14 20.59 -1.47
N THR A 66 3.48 20.47 -1.53
CA THR A 66 4.18 19.91 -2.70
C THR A 66 4.88 18.62 -2.31
N VAL A 67 4.58 17.54 -3.03
CA VAL A 67 5.20 16.21 -2.85
C VAL A 67 5.70 15.74 -4.20
N PHE A 68 6.91 15.23 -4.29
CA PHE A 68 7.55 14.78 -5.55
C PHE A 68 7.44 15.80 -6.69
N GLY A 69 7.55 17.10 -6.36
CA GLY A 69 7.42 18.20 -7.33
C GLY A 69 5.99 18.50 -7.80
N ARG A 70 4.98 17.81 -7.28
CA ARG A 70 3.56 18.01 -7.60
C ARG A 70 2.84 18.70 -6.46
N LYS A 71 2.11 19.78 -6.77
CA LYS A 71 1.23 20.44 -5.82
C LYS A 71 -0.02 19.57 -5.63
N ILE A 72 -0.34 19.25 -4.37
CA ILE A 72 -1.53 18.50 -3.96
C ILE A 72 -2.39 19.35 -3.03
N SER A 73 -3.70 19.08 -3.01
CA SER A 73 -4.67 19.92 -2.27
C SER A 73 -4.66 19.71 -0.76
N MET A 74 -4.11 18.59 -0.30
CA MET A 74 -4.00 18.26 1.13
C MET A 74 -2.81 17.32 1.37
N PRO A 75 -2.18 17.32 2.57
CA PRO A 75 -1.01 16.49 2.87
C PRO A 75 -1.40 15.03 3.19
N ILE A 76 -2.32 14.48 2.42
CA ILE A 76 -2.84 13.12 2.57
C ILE A 76 -2.87 12.49 1.18
N PHE A 77 -2.40 11.24 1.05
CA PHE A 77 -2.49 10.50 -0.20
C PHE A 77 -2.82 9.02 0.03
N LEU A 78 -3.26 8.33 -1.00
CA LEU A 78 -3.62 6.92 -0.91
C LEU A 78 -2.37 6.06 -0.95
N SER A 79 -2.08 5.37 0.15
CA SER A 79 -0.99 4.39 0.25
C SER A 79 -1.20 3.22 -0.73
N PRO A 80 -0.10 2.56 -1.17
CA PRO A 80 -0.21 1.43 -2.08
C PRO A 80 -0.91 0.26 -1.40
N ALA A 81 -2.03 -0.16 -1.98
CA ALA A 81 -2.78 -1.35 -1.56
C ALA A 81 -2.83 -2.36 -2.69
N ALA A 82 -2.46 -3.60 -2.40
CA ALA A 82 -2.47 -4.69 -3.35
C ALA A 82 -3.87 -5.26 -3.58
N MET A 83 -4.10 -5.87 -4.74
CA MET A 83 -5.26 -6.73 -5.02
C MET A 83 -6.62 -6.10 -4.71
N GLN A 84 -6.79 -4.82 -5.00
CA GLN A 84 -7.97 -4.04 -4.61
C GLN A 84 -9.30 -4.60 -5.16
N ARG A 85 -9.26 -5.39 -6.24
CA ARG A 85 -10.45 -6.05 -6.78
C ARG A 85 -11.00 -7.18 -5.90
N LEU A 86 -10.27 -7.66 -4.91
CA LEU A 86 -10.84 -8.52 -3.88
C LEU A 86 -11.85 -7.78 -2.98
N TYR A 87 -11.74 -6.46 -2.89
CA TYR A 87 -12.53 -5.63 -1.98
C TYR A 87 -13.64 -4.87 -2.69
N HIS A 88 -13.38 -4.44 -3.93
CA HIS A 88 -14.32 -3.67 -4.74
C HIS A 88 -14.15 -4.01 -6.23
N PRO A 89 -15.24 -4.14 -7.01
CA PRO A 89 -15.16 -4.56 -8.43
C PRO A 89 -14.34 -3.61 -9.31
N GLU A 90 -14.31 -2.33 -9.02
CA GLU A 90 -13.49 -1.35 -9.76
C GLU A 90 -12.03 -1.31 -9.30
N GLY A 91 -11.72 -1.82 -8.10
CA GLY A 91 -10.35 -1.90 -7.57
C GLY A 91 -9.54 -0.61 -7.68
N ASP A 92 -8.35 -0.70 -8.24
CA ASP A 92 -7.41 0.41 -8.43
C ASP A 92 -7.99 1.59 -9.23
N LYS A 93 -8.90 1.32 -10.17
CA LYS A 93 -9.55 2.38 -10.97
C LYS A 93 -10.36 3.34 -10.11
N ALA A 94 -11.09 2.83 -9.12
CA ALA A 94 -11.87 3.67 -8.20
C ALA A 94 -10.96 4.54 -7.35
N SER A 95 -9.87 3.97 -6.82
CA SER A 95 -8.88 4.68 -6.01
C SER A 95 -8.17 5.77 -6.80
N ALA A 96 -7.76 5.49 -8.04
CA ALA A 96 -7.10 6.46 -8.91
C ALA A 96 -8.01 7.65 -9.24
N ARG A 97 -9.29 7.39 -9.59
CA ARG A 97 -10.27 8.48 -9.81
C ARG A 97 -10.55 9.30 -8.55
N ALA A 98 -10.60 8.66 -7.39
CA ALA A 98 -10.79 9.37 -6.13
C ALA A 98 -9.60 10.29 -5.83
N ALA A 99 -8.38 9.80 -5.98
CA ALA A 99 -7.18 10.60 -5.78
C ALA A 99 -7.12 11.80 -6.74
N GLU A 100 -7.43 11.61 -8.02
CA GLU A 100 -7.50 12.68 -9.00
C GLU A 100 -8.58 13.73 -8.64
N LYS A 101 -9.78 13.28 -8.27
CA LYS A 101 -10.89 14.16 -7.87
C LYS A 101 -10.51 15.09 -6.72
N PHE A 102 -9.71 14.61 -5.77
CA PHE A 102 -9.26 15.40 -4.62
C PHE A 102 -7.85 15.99 -4.82
N ASN A 103 -7.29 15.89 -6.01
CA ASN A 103 -5.96 16.34 -6.37
C ASN A 103 -4.91 15.91 -5.32
N THR A 104 -4.83 14.62 -5.10
CA THR A 104 -3.82 13.98 -4.23
C THR A 104 -3.17 12.80 -4.93
N PHE A 105 -2.09 12.23 -4.34
CA PHE A 105 -1.42 11.08 -4.93
C PHE A 105 -2.24 9.79 -4.83
N TYR A 106 -2.30 9.07 -5.93
CA TYR A 106 -2.62 7.66 -5.97
C TYR A 106 -1.33 6.85 -6.00
N SER A 107 -1.13 5.97 -5.02
CA SER A 107 0.01 5.04 -5.00
C SER A 107 -0.43 3.68 -5.51
N MET A 108 0.07 3.32 -6.69
CA MET A 108 -0.21 2.04 -7.34
C MET A 108 0.73 0.96 -6.84
N SER A 109 0.22 -0.21 -6.48
CA SER A 109 1.05 -1.36 -6.07
C SER A 109 1.57 -2.15 -7.28
N THR A 110 2.76 -2.73 -7.17
CA THR A 110 3.23 -3.80 -8.09
C THR A 110 2.19 -4.91 -8.24
N MET A 111 1.48 -5.22 -7.14
CA MET A 111 0.45 -6.26 -7.06
C MET A 111 -0.95 -5.72 -7.39
N SER A 112 -1.04 -4.66 -8.18
CA SER A 112 -2.31 -4.12 -8.67
C SER A 112 -2.99 -5.06 -9.67
N ASN A 113 -4.31 -5.03 -9.68
CA ASN A 113 -5.13 -5.75 -10.66
C ASN A 113 -5.25 -5.01 -12.00
N ASN A 114 -4.85 -3.76 -12.04
CA ASN A 114 -4.78 -2.96 -13.27
C ASN A 114 -3.33 -2.75 -13.68
N SER A 115 -3.09 -2.57 -14.98
CA SER A 115 -1.73 -2.26 -15.44
C SER A 115 -1.37 -0.79 -15.24
N ILE A 116 -0.06 -0.51 -15.24
CA ILE A 116 0.51 0.84 -15.20
C ILE A 116 -0.15 1.71 -16.27
N GLU A 117 -0.27 1.19 -17.48
CA GLU A 117 -0.84 1.88 -18.63
C GLU A 117 -2.34 2.15 -18.47
N GLN A 118 -3.09 1.19 -17.93
CA GLN A 118 -4.53 1.37 -17.67
C GLN A 118 -4.77 2.51 -16.67
N ILE A 119 -3.99 2.58 -15.61
CA ILE A 119 -4.11 3.65 -14.61
C ILE A 119 -3.63 4.99 -15.16
N ALA A 120 -2.54 5.02 -15.94
CA ALA A 120 -2.06 6.24 -16.58
C ALA A 120 -3.07 6.83 -17.57
N ASN A 121 -3.73 5.98 -18.34
CA ASN A 121 -4.76 6.40 -19.30
C ASN A 121 -6.07 6.83 -18.61
N LEU A 122 -6.33 6.30 -17.40
CA LEU A 122 -7.56 6.61 -16.64
C LEU A 122 -7.48 7.95 -15.91
N SER A 123 -6.30 8.32 -15.43
CA SER A 123 -6.12 9.47 -14.54
C SER A 123 -4.90 10.28 -14.92
N SER A 124 -5.08 11.60 -15.02
CA SER A 124 -4.00 12.60 -15.17
C SER A 124 -3.45 13.09 -13.83
N GLY A 125 -4.08 12.71 -12.73
CA GLY A 125 -3.70 13.08 -11.36
C GLY A 125 -2.31 12.58 -10.96
N PRO A 126 -1.77 13.07 -9.82
CA PRO A 126 -0.47 12.67 -9.31
C PRO A 126 -0.41 11.16 -9.02
N LYS A 127 0.64 10.48 -9.50
CA LYS A 127 0.80 9.03 -9.41
C LYS A 127 2.16 8.62 -8.88
N LEU A 128 2.16 7.71 -7.92
CA LEU A 128 3.33 7.03 -7.38
C LEU A 128 3.22 5.54 -7.69
N PHE A 129 4.30 4.89 -8.09
CA PHE A 129 4.33 3.43 -8.25
C PHE A 129 5.12 2.79 -7.11
N GLN A 130 4.52 1.86 -6.40
CA GLN A 130 5.19 1.06 -5.38
C GLN A 130 5.80 -0.16 -6.03
N LEU A 131 7.11 -0.28 -5.91
CA LEU A 131 7.95 -1.34 -6.49
C LEU A 131 8.38 -2.34 -5.43
N TYR A 132 8.33 -3.62 -5.78
CA TYR A 132 9.14 -4.67 -5.17
C TYR A 132 10.26 -5.05 -6.12
N ILE A 133 11.46 -5.26 -5.61
CA ILE A 133 12.57 -5.83 -6.39
C ILE A 133 12.31 -7.32 -6.57
N HIS A 134 12.55 -7.80 -7.77
CA HIS A 134 12.38 -9.19 -8.17
C HIS A 134 13.74 -9.88 -8.33
N LYS A 135 13.80 -11.18 -8.06
CA LYS A 135 15.01 -12.00 -8.34
C LYS A 135 15.41 -11.91 -9.82
N ASP A 136 14.42 -11.95 -10.71
CA ASP A 136 14.63 -11.60 -12.12
C ASP A 136 14.65 -10.08 -12.29
N GLN A 137 15.86 -9.53 -12.34
CA GLN A 137 16.09 -8.09 -12.49
C GLN A 137 15.36 -7.50 -13.72
N SER A 138 15.17 -8.28 -14.80
CA SER A 138 14.48 -7.83 -16.00
C SER A 138 13.03 -7.43 -15.75
N ILE A 139 12.38 -8.03 -14.75
CA ILE A 139 11.00 -7.67 -14.32
C ILE A 139 11.02 -6.30 -13.64
N THR A 140 11.96 -6.09 -12.74
CA THR A 140 12.15 -4.81 -12.05
C THR A 140 12.39 -3.69 -13.05
N ASP A 141 13.27 -3.92 -14.02
CA ASP A 141 13.62 -2.96 -15.06
C ASP A 141 12.44 -2.63 -15.99
N ASP A 142 11.68 -3.64 -16.41
CA ASP A 142 10.47 -3.45 -17.22
C ASP A 142 9.44 -2.58 -16.49
N LEU A 143 9.20 -2.84 -15.20
CA LEU A 143 8.28 -2.04 -14.39
C LEU A 143 8.73 -0.58 -14.30
N ILE A 144 10.02 -0.33 -14.07
CA ILE A 144 10.58 1.03 -14.03
C ILE A 144 10.39 1.73 -15.37
N ASP A 145 10.72 1.07 -16.47
CA ASP A 145 10.63 1.66 -17.81
C ASP A 145 9.17 1.94 -18.22
N ARG A 146 8.24 1.06 -17.85
CA ARG A 146 6.81 1.28 -18.06
C ARG A 146 6.29 2.46 -17.26
N CYS A 147 6.71 2.61 -16.00
CA CYS A 147 6.36 3.77 -15.17
C CYS A 147 6.91 5.07 -15.76
N LYS A 148 8.14 5.08 -16.31
CA LYS A 148 8.72 6.23 -17.00
C LYS A 148 7.89 6.62 -18.24
N ARG A 149 7.57 5.64 -19.10
CA ARG A 149 6.73 5.86 -20.30
C ARG A 149 5.32 6.33 -19.97
N ALA A 150 4.76 5.84 -18.87
CA ALA A 150 3.43 6.20 -18.38
C ALA A 150 3.41 7.50 -17.54
N ASN A 151 4.54 8.22 -17.46
CA ASN A 151 4.67 9.48 -16.75
C ASN A 151 4.23 9.43 -15.28
N PHE A 152 4.64 8.40 -14.54
CA PHE A 152 4.50 8.40 -13.09
C PHE A 152 5.42 9.45 -12.48
N ASP A 153 4.94 10.16 -11.45
CA ASP A 153 5.64 11.28 -10.81
C ASP A 153 6.73 10.82 -9.85
N GLY A 154 6.56 9.65 -9.26
CA GLY A 154 7.52 9.07 -8.32
C GLY A 154 7.49 7.54 -8.30
N LEU A 155 8.57 6.96 -7.78
CA LEU A 155 8.71 5.55 -7.48
C LEU A 155 8.89 5.36 -5.97
N CYS A 156 8.31 4.28 -5.43
CA CYS A 156 8.42 3.93 -4.02
C CYS A 156 8.90 2.49 -3.88
N LEU A 157 10.15 2.27 -3.49
CA LEU A 157 10.67 0.94 -3.19
C LEU A 157 10.22 0.49 -1.79
N THR A 158 9.58 -0.66 -1.72
CA THR A 158 9.17 -1.27 -0.44
C THR A 158 10.21 -2.30 0.01
N VAL A 159 10.75 -2.12 1.23
CA VAL A 159 11.88 -2.91 1.76
C VAL A 159 11.55 -3.69 3.04
N ASP A 160 10.32 -3.60 3.54
CA ASP A 160 9.87 -4.21 4.79
C ASP A 160 9.17 -5.58 4.61
N THR A 161 9.31 -6.20 3.43
CA THR A 161 8.64 -7.47 3.06
C THR A 161 9.62 -8.57 2.69
N ILE A 162 10.79 -8.62 3.31
CA ILE A 162 11.84 -9.63 3.07
C ILE A 162 11.31 -11.04 3.33
N VAL A 163 10.46 -11.19 4.34
CA VAL A 163 9.73 -12.42 4.67
C VAL A 163 8.24 -12.09 4.83
N ALA A 164 7.40 -13.08 4.57
CA ALA A 164 5.96 -12.92 4.80
C ALA A 164 5.65 -12.85 6.30
N GLY A 165 4.88 -11.85 6.72
CA GLY A 165 4.39 -11.76 8.09
C GLY A 165 3.46 -12.93 8.43
N ASN A 166 3.52 -13.41 9.67
CA ASN A 166 2.67 -14.49 10.18
C ASN A 166 1.27 -13.96 10.49
N ARG A 167 0.39 -13.91 9.50
CA ARG A 167 -0.99 -13.44 9.66
C ARG A 167 -1.90 -14.58 10.09
N GLU A 168 -2.06 -14.76 11.39
CA GLU A 168 -2.86 -15.86 11.96
C GLU A 168 -4.31 -15.88 11.48
N ARG A 169 -4.92 -14.71 11.22
CA ARG A 169 -6.28 -14.64 10.69
C ARG A 169 -6.40 -15.28 9.32
N ASP A 170 -5.37 -15.19 8.47
CA ASP A 170 -5.33 -15.83 7.16
C ASP A 170 -5.25 -17.35 7.32
N HIS A 171 -4.44 -17.85 8.25
CA HIS A 171 -4.38 -19.27 8.58
C HIS A 171 -5.72 -19.79 9.12
N ARG A 172 -6.37 -19.07 10.04
CA ARG A 172 -7.67 -19.47 10.63
C ARG A 172 -8.81 -19.48 9.63
N THR A 173 -8.77 -18.64 8.60
CA THR A 173 -9.76 -18.61 7.52
C THR A 173 -9.41 -19.51 6.33
N GLY A 174 -8.19 -20.03 6.30
CA GLY A 174 -7.67 -20.80 5.18
C GLY A 174 -7.36 -19.96 3.94
N PHE A 175 -7.28 -18.64 4.08
CA PHE A 175 -6.80 -17.74 3.02
C PHE A 175 -5.26 -17.74 2.99
N THR A 176 -4.74 -18.96 2.92
CA THR A 176 -3.31 -19.29 2.93
C THR A 176 -2.78 -19.48 1.52
N THR A 177 -1.49 -19.82 1.44
CA THR A 177 -0.75 -20.11 0.23
C THR A 177 -0.34 -21.57 0.17
N PRO A 178 -0.92 -22.41 -0.70
CA PRO A 178 -2.15 -22.18 -1.45
C PRO A 178 -3.39 -22.07 -0.52
N PRO A 179 -4.52 -21.53 -1.00
CA PRO A 179 -5.72 -21.40 -0.18
C PRO A 179 -6.28 -22.76 0.23
N LYS A 180 -6.55 -22.90 1.54
CA LYS A 180 -7.18 -24.09 2.15
C LYS A 180 -8.42 -23.65 2.92
N LEU A 181 -9.42 -23.14 2.18
CA LEU A 181 -10.62 -22.57 2.77
C LEU A 181 -11.35 -23.58 3.65
N THR A 182 -11.71 -23.15 4.86
CA THR A 182 -12.51 -23.94 5.79
C THR A 182 -13.98 -23.97 5.35
N LEU A 183 -14.77 -24.94 5.83
CA LEU A 183 -16.22 -24.97 5.58
C LEU A 183 -16.91 -23.67 6.03
N LYS A 184 -16.48 -23.10 7.15
CA LYS A 184 -16.97 -21.80 7.65
C LYS A 184 -16.65 -20.68 6.67
N SER A 185 -15.46 -20.69 6.08
CA SER A 185 -15.05 -19.72 5.06
C SER A 185 -15.88 -19.88 3.78
N LEU A 186 -16.09 -21.09 3.30
CA LEU A 186 -16.95 -21.35 2.14
C LEU A 186 -18.39 -20.86 2.38
N PHE A 187 -18.96 -21.13 3.55
CA PHE A 187 -20.27 -20.60 3.94
C PHE A 187 -20.29 -19.08 3.94
N SER A 188 -19.20 -18.45 4.41
CA SER A 188 -19.07 -16.99 4.39
C SER A 188 -19.13 -16.39 2.97
N PHE A 189 -18.60 -17.07 1.95
CA PHE A 189 -18.79 -16.65 0.55
C PHE A 189 -20.25 -16.83 0.11
N ALA A 190 -20.88 -17.94 0.45
CA ALA A 190 -22.27 -18.22 0.05
C ALA A 190 -23.26 -17.16 0.56
N ILE A 191 -23.04 -16.61 1.76
CA ILE A 191 -23.91 -15.56 2.33
C ILE A 191 -23.58 -14.15 1.85
N LYS A 192 -22.65 -13.99 0.90
CA LYS A 192 -22.27 -12.70 0.26
C LYS A 192 -22.52 -12.75 -1.25
N PRO A 193 -23.75 -13.00 -1.70
CA PRO A 193 -24.03 -13.22 -3.12
C PRO A 193 -23.65 -12.04 -4.01
N LYS A 194 -23.79 -10.80 -3.52
CA LYS A 194 -23.37 -9.63 -4.28
C LYS A 194 -21.86 -9.63 -4.53
N TRP A 195 -21.04 -9.94 -3.53
CA TRP A 195 -19.59 -10.03 -3.70
C TRP A 195 -19.21 -11.12 -4.71
N VAL A 196 -19.84 -12.29 -4.60
CA VAL A 196 -19.60 -13.42 -5.52
C VAL A 196 -20.00 -13.04 -6.95
N PHE A 197 -21.15 -12.42 -7.13
CA PHE A 197 -21.62 -11.93 -8.43
C PHE A 197 -20.64 -10.91 -9.02
N ASP A 198 -20.29 -9.89 -8.24
CA ASP A 198 -19.34 -8.83 -8.66
C ASP A 198 -17.97 -9.45 -9.03
N TYR A 199 -17.49 -10.45 -8.28
CA TYR A 199 -16.23 -11.13 -8.56
C TYR A 199 -16.25 -11.95 -9.86
N LEU A 200 -17.36 -12.64 -10.15
CA LEU A 200 -17.50 -13.51 -11.32
C LEU A 200 -17.83 -12.76 -12.60
N THR A 201 -18.52 -11.63 -12.52
CA THR A 201 -19.04 -10.90 -13.71
C THR A 201 -18.16 -9.75 -14.17
N ASN A 202 -17.22 -9.28 -13.34
CA ASN A 202 -16.26 -8.23 -13.71
C ASN A 202 -15.00 -8.82 -14.36
N GLU A 203 -14.05 -7.97 -14.73
CA GLU A 203 -12.75 -8.35 -15.28
C GLU A 203 -12.09 -9.45 -14.43
N LYS A 204 -11.41 -10.40 -15.06
CA LYS A 204 -10.70 -11.47 -14.33
C LYS A 204 -9.72 -10.89 -13.31
N PHE A 205 -9.67 -11.54 -12.14
CA PHE A 205 -8.67 -11.22 -11.14
C PHE A 205 -7.29 -11.68 -11.63
N GLU A 206 -6.39 -10.75 -11.86
CA GLU A 206 -5.01 -11.03 -12.25
C GLU A 206 -4.08 -9.92 -11.76
N LEU A 207 -2.78 -10.20 -11.70
CA LEU A 207 -1.75 -9.20 -11.41
C LEU A 207 -1.22 -8.64 -12.72
N SER A 208 -1.88 -7.60 -13.23
CA SER A 208 -1.69 -7.11 -14.60
C SER A 208 -0.27 -6.61 -14.90
N ASN A 209 0.49 -6.20 -13.89
CA ASN A 209 1.85 -5.68 -14.08
C ASN A 209 2.90 -6.78 -14.30
N VAL A 210 2.62 -8.00 -13.85
CA VAL A 210 3.58 -9.12 -13.88
C VAL A 210 3.04 -10.35 -14.61
N LYS A 211 1.87 -10.24 -15.25
CA LYS A 211 1.15 -11.33 -15.91
C LYS A 211 1.99 -12.09 -16.95
N ASN A 212 2.71 -11.38 -17.80
CA ASN A 212 3.46 -11.97 -18.91
C ASN A 212 4.75 -12.71 -18.47
N LYS A 213 5.10 -12.63 -17.19
CA LYS A 213 6.28 -13.22 -16.58
C LYS A 213 5.94 -14.46 -15.72
N THR A 214 4.64 -14.79 -15.60
CA THR A 214 4.14 -15.89 -14.77
C THR A 214 3.58 -17.05 -15.61
N ASP A 215 4.25 -17.44 -16.67
CA ASP A 215 3.79 -18.46 -17.61
C ASP A 215 3.70 -19.86 -16.99
N LYS A 216 2.67 -20.09 -16.16
CA LYS A 216 2.19 -21.46 -15.83
C LYS A 216 0.72 -21.43 -15.37
N GLY A 217 -0.21 -21.53 -16.34
CA GLY A 217 -1.54 -22.17 -16.17
C GLY A 217 -2.52 -21.55 -15.20
N THR A 218 -3.61 -21.25 -15.69
CA THR A 218 -5.05 -21.08 -15.33
C THR A 218 -5.55 -21.11 -13.88
N ASN A 219 -4.75 -21.23 -12.82
CA ASN A 219 -5.21 -21.18 -11.42
C ASN A 219 -4.67 -19.93 -10.71
N ILE A 220 -5.46 -18.85 -10.78
CA ILE A 220 -5.10 -17.47 -10.45
C ILE A 220 -4.54 -17.29 -9.03
N THR A 221 -5.13 -17.93 -8.04
CA THR A 221 -4.68 -17.77 -6.64
C THR A 221 -3.36 -18.52 -6.39
N LYS A 222 -3.17 -19.65 -7.04
CA LYS A 222 -1.94 -20.43 -6.93
C LYS A 222 -0.78 -19.71 -7.62
N SER A 223 -1.03 -19.12 -8.79
CA SER A 223 -0.01 -18.39 -9.55
C SER A 223 0.45 -17.09 -8.90
N VAL A 224 -0.44 -16.32 -8.26
CA VAL A 224 -0.09 -15.06 -7.56
C VAL A 224 0.83 -15.31 -6.38
N ILE A 225 0.57 -16.35 -5.63
CA ILE A 225 1.27 -16.65 -4.38
C ILE A 225 2.58 -17.40 -4.66
N GLU A 226 2.58 -18.32 -5.62
CA GLU A 226 3.81 -18.94 -6.14
C GLU A 226 4.74 -17.86 -6.68
N TYR A 227 4.20 -16.89 -7.45
CA TYR A 227 4.97 -15.75 -7.95
C TYR A 227 5.61 -14.92 -6.83
N ILE A 228 4.86 -14.56 -5.78
CA ILE A 228 5.39 -13.79 -4.65
C ILE A 228 6.55 -14.56 -3.99
N ASN A 229 6.37 -15.85 -3.71
CA ASN A 229 7.39 -16.67 -3.05
C ASN A 229 8.62 -16.93 -3.93
N GLU A 230 8.43 -17.04 -5.25
CA GLU A 230 9.52 -17.31 -6.19
C GLU A 230 10.30 -16.04 -6.55
N GLN A 231 9.62 -14.90 -6.65
CA GLN A 231 10.21 -13.69 -7.22
C GLN A 231 10.69 -12.68 -6.18
N TYR A 232 10.21 -12.75 -4.93
CA TYR A 232 10.75 -11.87 -3.90
C TYR A 232 12.14 -12.33 -3.49
N ASP A 233 13.06 -11.38 -3.44
CA ASP A 233 14.44 -11.64 -3.10
C ASP A 233 14.70 -11.34 -1.61
N PRO A 234 14.84 -12.37 -0.75
CA PRO A 234 15.23 -12.15 0.64
C PRO A 234 16.68 -11.67 0.78
N GLY A 235 17.49 -11.77 -0.28
CA GLY A 235 18.84 -11.26 -0.33
C GLY A 235 18.96 -9.79 -0.71
N MET A 236 17.83 -9.11 -0.98
CA MET A 236 17.81 -7.69 -1.32
C MET A 236 18.58 -6.85 -0.28
N ASN A 237 19.42 -5.96 -0.77
CA ASN A 237 20.32 -5.14 0.02
C ASN A 237 20.37 -3.67 -0.47
N TRP A 238 21.18 -2.84 0.18
CA TRP A 238 21.29 -1.43 -0.14
C TRP A 238 21.85 -1.13 -1.54
N SER A 239 22.69 -2.00 -2.08
CA SER A 239 23.19 -1.84 -3.47
C SER A 239 22.07 -2.01 -4.49
N ASP A 240 21.12 -2.89 -4.22
CA ASP A 240 19.95 -3.09 -5.07
C ASP A 240 19.02 -1.85 -5.00
N ALA A 241 18.85 -1.27 -3.81
CA ALA A 241 18.10 -0.03 -3.64
C ALA A 241 18.78 1.14 -4.39
N GLU A 242 20.10 1.29 -4.27
CA GLU A 242 20.89 2.30 -4.99
C GLU A 242 20.78 2.14 -6.51
N TYR A 243 20.82 0.89 -7.01
CA TYR A 243 20.60 0.61 -8.42
C TYR A 243 19.24 1.13 -8.90
N VAL A 244 18.16 0.86 -8.15
CA VAL A 244 16.81 1.30 -8.52
C VAL A 244 16.69 2.83 -8.48
N VAL A 245 17.28 3.50 -7.48
CA VAL A 245 17.34 4.97 -7.39
C VAL A 245 17.98 5.55 -8.64
N LYS A 246 19.17 5.09 -9.01
CA LYS A 246 19.92 5.54 -10.20
C LYS A 246 19.17 5.26 -11.51
N ARG A 247 18.53 4.09 -11.60
CA ARG A 247 17.77 3.71 -12.78
C ARG A 247 16.50 4.54 -12.96
N TRP A 248 15.83 4.88 -11.87
CA TRP A 248 14.60 5.69 -11.93
C TRP A 248 14.89 7.16 -12.32
N ASP A 249 15.92 7.77 -11.73
CA ASP A 249 16.42 9.11 -12.04
C ASP A 249 15.34 10.23 -11.98
N LYS A 250 14.39 10.09 -11.05
CA LYS A 250 13.30 11.02 -10.74
C LYS A 250 13.00 10.95 -9.24
N PRO A 251 12.02 11.70 -8.69
CA PRO A 251 11.65 11.61 -7.29
C PRO A 251 11.40 10.17 -6.84
N PHE A 252 12.09 9.77 -5.78
CA PHE A 252 12.13 8.39 -5.30
C PHE A 252 11.93 8.31 -3.79
N ALA A 253 11.02 7.43 -3.35
CA ALA A 253 10.83 7.11 -1.95
C ALA A 253 11.31 5.69 -1.63
N ILE A 254 11.84 5.52 -0.43
CA ILE A 254 12.00 4.19 0.18
C ILE A 254 10.96 4.02 1.28
N LYS A 255 10.23 2.89 1.29
CA LYS A 255 9.14 2.59 2.22
C LYS A 255 9.49 1.37 3.08
N GLY A 256 9.24 1.49 4.38
CA GLY A 256 9.55 0.43 5.35
C GLY A 256 10.68 0.81 6.29
N VAL A 257 11.11 2.05 6.23
CA VAL A 257 12.18 2.58 7.10
C VAL A 257 11.60 2.88 8.47
N MET A 258 12.20 2.31 9.52
CA MET A 258 11.79 2.49 10.93
C MET A 258 12.96 2.88 11.83
N SER A 259 14.19 2.95 11.33
CA SER A 259 15.36 3.35 12.09
C SER A 259 15.98 4.65 11.55
N VAL A 260 16.67 5.38 12.43
CA VAL A 260 17.46 6.58 12.07
C VAL A 260 18.63 6.21 11.17
N GLU A 261 19.24 5.07 11.39
CA GLU A 261 20.39 4.60 10.62
C GLU A 261 20.01 4.32 9.18
N ASP A 262 18.89 3.59 8.97
CA ASP A 262 18.36 3.32 7.63
C ASP A 262 17.87 4.58 6.92
N ALA A 263 17.30 5.53 7.68
CA ALA A 263 16.91 6.82 7.13
C ALA A 263 18.10 7.62 6.58
N LYS A 264 19.21 7.69 7.32
CA LYS A 264 20.47 8.31 6.86
C LYS A 264 21.00 7.61 5.62
N ARG A 265 21.04 6.29 5.64
CA ARG A 265 21.51 5.47 4.52
C ARG A 265 20.65 5.65 3.26
N ALA A 266 19.33 5.80 3.43
CA ALA A 266 18.42 6.12 2.33
C ALA A 266 18.77 7.48 1.67
N VAL A 267 19.11 8.47 2.47
CA VAL A 267 19.58 9.77 1.95
C VAL A 267 20.91 9.62 1.21
N ASP A 268 21.86 8.88 1.77
CA ASP A 268 23.20 8.69 1.17
C ASP A 268 23.13 8.03 -0.21
N ILE A 269 22.19 7.13 -0.46
CA ILE A 269 21.99 6.50 -1.78
C ILE A 269 21.15 7.36 -2.74
N GLY A 270 20.69 8.56 -2.32
CA GLY A 270 19.97 9.52 -3.16
C GLY A 270 18.45 9.41 -3.15
N CYS A 271 17.85 8.78 -2.14
CA CYS A 271 16.39 8.83 -1.96
C CYS A 271 15.95 10.27 -1.69
N THR A 272 14.90 10.72 -2.40
CA THR A 272 14.34 12.08 -2.23
C THR A 272 13.22 12.13 -1.21
N ALA A 273 12.75 10.97 -0.74
CA ALA A 273 11.72 10.84 0.30
C ALA A 273 11.88 9.53 1.09
N ILE A 274 11.41 9.55 2.32
CA ILE A 274 11.33 8.37 3.20
C ILE A 274 9.87 8.19 3.62
N MET A 275 9.32 7.00 3.38
CA MET A 275 8.04 6.57 3.92
C MET A 275 8.26 5.73 5.16
N ILE A 276 8.12 6.34 6.33
CA ILE A 276 8.22 5.65 7.62
C ILE A 276 7.03 4.69 7.72
N SER A 277 7.30 3.40 7.78
CA SER A 277 6.26 2.37 7.70
C SER A 277 6.71 1.06 8.33
N ASN A 278 5.80 0.42 9.06
CA ASN A 278 5.89 -0.95 9.54
C ASN A 278 4.93 -1.88 8.77
N HIS A 279 4.58 -1.51 7.54
CA HIS A 279 3.63 -2.23 6.67
C HIS A 279 2.23 -2.38 7.28
N GLY A 280 1.78 -1.40 8.07
CA GLY A 280 0.48 -1.48 8.76
C GLY A 280 0.41 -2.58 9.82
N GLY A 281 1.52 -2.94 10.47
CA GLY A 281 1.58 -4.02 11.46
C GLY A 281 1.39 -5.43 10.86
N ARG A 282 1.62 -5.61 9.57
CA ARG A 282 1.35 -6.85 8.83
C ARG A 282 2.59 -7.72 8.60
N GLN A 283 3.77 -7.26 9.02
CA GLN A 283 5.06 -7.95 8.86
C GLN A 283 5.65 -8.34 10.23
N LEU A 284 6.40 -7.48 10.88
CA LEU A 284 6.99 -7.73 12.18
C LEU A 284 6.05 -7.22 13.27
N ASP A 285 5.49 -8.11 14.10
CA ASP A 285 4.78 -7.69 15.30
C ASP A 285 5.75 -7.31 16.44
N GLY A 286 5.32 -6.43 17.36
CA GLY A 286 6.17 -5.85 18.38
C GLY A 286 7.03 -4.68 17.88
N SER A 287 6.89 -4.25 16.61
CA SER A 287 7.51 -3.04 16.07
C SER A 287 6.88 -1.77 16.65
N ARG A 288 7.64 -0.67 16.67
CA ARG A 288 7.09 0.66 16.98
C ARG A 288 6.10 1.11 15.91
N SER A 289 5.22 2.07 16.27
CA SER A 289 4.42 2.72 15.25
C SER A 289 5.27 3.68 14.40
N PRO A 290 4.93 3.90 13.12
CA PRO A 290 5.55 4.96 12.32
C PRO A 290 5.44 6.33 12.97
N PHE A 291 4.32 6.61 13.66
CA PHE A 291 4.09 7.88 14.35
C PHE A 291 5.13 8.13 15.46
N ASP A 292 5.47 7.11 16.24
CA ASP A 292 6.50 7.20 17.29
C ASP A 292 7.91 7.48 16.71
N GLN A 293 8.16 7.14 15.44
CA GLN A 293 9.45 7.28 14.78
C GLN A 293 9.61 8.60 14.00
N ILE A 294 8.50 9.30 13.70
CA ILE A 294 8.53 10.52 12.88
C ILE A 294 9.56 11.53 13.39
N LYS A 295 9.48 11.89 14.68
CA LYS A 295 10.37 12.90 15.24
C LYS A 295 11.83 12.49 15.18
N LEU A 296 12.14 11.26 15.57
CA LEU A 296 13.51 10.75 15.61
C LEU A 296 14.16 10.73 14.22
N ILE A 297 13.41 10.25 13.23
CA ILE A 297 13.88 10.17 11.85
C ILE A 297 13.97 11.58 11.24
N SER A 298 12.96 12.40 11.43
CA SER A 298 12.93 13.77 10.92
C SER A 298 14.10 14.60 11.44
N ASP A 299 14.37 14.55 12.76
CA ASP A 299 15.47 15.29 13.37
C ASP A 299 16.84 14.82 12.82
N ALA A 300 16.95 13.54 12.45
CA ALA A 300 18.19 12.94 11.96
C ALA A 300 18.51 13.25 10.49
N VAL A 301 17.46 13.49 9.66
CA VAL A 301 17.58 13.72 8.20
C VAL A 301 17.04 15.10 7.82
N SER A 302 17.08 16.06 8.68
CA SER A 302 16.28 17.27 8.85
C SER A 302 16.39 18.35 7.79
N TYR A 303 16.22 18.06 6.53
CA TYR A 303 16.04 19.11 5.51
C TYR A 303 14.80 18.89 4.63
N THR A 304 13.85 18.06 5.09
CA THR A 304 12.70 17.68 4.29
C THR A 304 11.37 18.03 4.95
N HIS A 305 10.38 18.38 4.12
CA HIS A 305 9.00 18.58 4.54
C HIS A 305 8.39 17.26 5.00
N LEU A 306 7.79 17.24 6.19
CA LEU A 306 6.97 16.13 6.65
C LEU A 306 5.61 16.17 5.95
N THR A 307 5.32 15.17 5.16
CA THR A 307 3.97 14.85 4.71
C THR A 307 3.58 13.55 5.38
N LEU A 308 2.48 13.57 6.14
CA LEU A 308 2.00 12.37 6.81
C LEU A 308 1.43 11.39 5.78
N PRO A 309 2.01 10.19 5.59
CA PRO A 309 1.32 9.14 4.90
C PRO A 309 0.20 8.63 5.82
N THR A 310 -1.03 8.67 5.38
CA THR A 310 -2.11 7.96 6.03
C THR A 310 -2.03 6.49 5.64
N ASN A 311 -1.32 5.70 6.45
CA ASN A 311 -1.53 4.26 6.46
C ASN A 311 -2.75 4.00 7.34
N VAL A 312 -3.89 3.89 6.73
CA VAL A 312 -5.09 3.36 7.38
C VAL A 312 -5.58 2.20 6.54
#